data_006c4c53c0790519dff80376c0175956
#
_entry.id   006c4c53c0790519dff80376c0175956
#
_cell.length_a   1.000
_cell.length_b   1.000
_cell.length_c   1.000
_cell.angle_alpha   90.00
_cell.angle_beta   90.00
_cell.angle_gamma   90.00
#
_symmetry.space_group_name_H-M   'P 1'
#
loop_
_entity.id
_entity.type
_entity.pdbx_description
1 polymer ?
#
loop_
_entity_poly.entity_id
_entity_poly.type
_entity_poly.pdbx_seq_one_letter_code
_entity_poly.pdbx_strand_id
1 'polypeptide(L)'
;AFAWIDGQMAHVITSVDIDHQKTIEEELRIAKEKAENLDRLKSAFLANMSHEIRTPLNAIVGFASLLVESDDKKERQDYVDIMQENTELLLQLISDILDLSKIEAGTLDFTMDYLDIKSFCEDIIRNYDIKEDKPVPVLLAPTLPNFYIYTDKKRLMQVITNFINNALKFTNKGQILLEYHLKEDT
;
A
#
# COMPACT_ATOMS: atom_id res chain seq x y z
N ALA A 1 -28.79 1.24 52.43
CA ALA A 1 -30.17 1.51 52.91
C ALA A 1 -30.29 1.05 54.35
N PHE A 2 -31.16 1.65 55.16
CA PHE A 2 -31.50 1.23 56.53
C PHE A 2 -32.86 0.57 56.49
N ALA A 3 -32.99 -0.53 57.20
CA ALA A 3 -34.24 -1.28 57.36
C ALA A 3 -34.46 -1.61 58.83
N TRP A 4 -35.73 -1.64 59.32
CA TRP A 4 -36.09 -2.15 60.61
C TRP A 4 -36.41 -3.63 60.53
N ILE A 5 -35.65 -4.44 61.29
CA ILE A 5 -35.85 -5.88 61.35
C ILE A 5 -36.00 -6.24 62.85
N ASP A 6 -37.13 -6.80 63.21
CA ASP A 6 -37.46 -7.20 64.60
C ASP A 6 -37.29 -6.12 65.67
N GLY A 7 -37.65 -4.87 65.28
CA GLY A 7 -37.54 -3.71 66.22
C GLY A 7 -36.13 -3.15 66.37
N GLN A 8 -35.17 -3.60 65.58
CA GLN A 8 -33.79 -3.09 65.51
C GLN A 8 -33.48 -2.50 64.13
N MET A 9 -32.68 -1.42 64.17
CA MET A 9 -32.21 -0.81 62.93
C MET A 9 -31.07 -1.63 62.34
N ALA A 10 -31.26 -2.16 61.14
CA ALA A 10 -30.24 -2.89 60.42
C ALA A 10 -29.74 -2.07 59.21
N HIS A 11 -28.45 -2.12 59.00
CA HIS A 11 -27.82 -1.51 57.80
C HIS A 11 -27.70 -2.59 56.70
N VAL A 12 -28.44 -2.40 55.64
CA VAL A 12 -28.38 -3.30 54.46
C VAL A 12 -27.30 -2.77 53.53
N ILE A 13 -26.21 -3.53 53.36
CA ILE A 13 -25.14 -3.29 52.39
C ILE A 13 -25.37 -4.18 51.20
N THR A 14 -25.59 -3.63 50.04
CA THR A 14 -25.57 -4.35 48.77
C THR A 14 -24.23 -4.11 48.07
N SER A 15 -23.48 -5.16 47.81
CA SER A 15 -22.29 -5.10 46.94
C SER A 15 -22.67 -5.63 45.55
N VAL A 16 -22.32 -4.87 44.53
CA VAL A 16 -22.45 -5.31 43.15
C VAL A 16 -21.05 -5.47 42.61
N ASP A 17 -20.77 -6.62 42.05
CA ASP A 17 -19.53 -6.84 41.33
C ASP A 17 -19.61 -6.10 39.97
N ILE A 18 -18.79 -5.08 39.82
CA ILE A 18 -18.72 -4.26 38.62
C ILE A 18 -17.50 -4.57 37.75
N ASP A 19 -16.67 -5.54 38.11
CA ASP A 19 -15.43 -5.84 37.39
C ASP A 19 -15.73 -6.36 36.00
N HIS A 20 -16.71 -7.24 35.88
CA HIS A 20 -17.17 -7.74 34.58
C HIS A 20 -17.75 -6.62 33.71
N GLN A 21 -18.53 -5.72 34.28
CA GLN A 21 -19.09 -4.57 33.55
C GLN A 21 -17.98 -3.62 33.07
N LYS A 22 -16.97 -3.33 33.89
CA LYS A 22 -15.83 -2.50 33.53
C LYS A 22 -15.00 -3.14 32.41
N THR A 23 -14.82 -4.45 32.45
CA THR A 23 -14.10 -5.17 31.39
C THR A 23 -14.83 -5.03 30.05
N ILE A 24 -16.15 -5.25 30.03
CA ILE A 24 -16.98 -5.08 28.82
C ILE A 24 -16.96 -3.61 28.32
N GLU A 25 -17.07 -2.65 29.22
CA GLU A 25 -17.01 -1.23 28.86
C GLU A 25 -15.66 -0.85 28.23
N GLU A 26 -14.56 -1.38 28.76
CA GLU A 26 -13.21 -1.13 28.21
C GLU A 26 -13.01 -1.83 26.85
N GLU A 27 -13.46 -3.08 26.70
CA GLU A 27 -13.43 -3.78 25.39
C GLU A 27 -14.27 -3.05 24.35
N LEU A 28 -15.45 -2.57 24.72
CA LEU A 28 -16.31 -1.79 23.83
C LEU A 28 -15.67 -0.46 23.43
N ARG A 29 -15.02 0.23 24.39
CA ARG A 29 -14.28 1.47 24.13
C ARG A 29 -13.15 1.24 23.14
N ILE A 30 -12.34 0.20 23.33
CA ILE A 30 -11.23 -0.17 22.43
C ILE A 30 -11.78 -0.53 21.04
N ALA A 31 -12.83 -1.33 20.96
CA ALA A 31 -13.46 -1.70 19.69
C ALA A 31 -14.03 -0.49 18.95
N LYS A 32 -14.67 0.44 19.67
CA LYS A 32 -15.19 1.69 19.11
C LYS A 32 -14.07 2.58 18.58
N GLU A 33 -13.02 2.82 19.36
CA GLU A 33 -11.86 3.61 18.92
C GLU A 33 -11.18 3.01 17.68
N LYS A 34 -11.06 1.70 17.63
CA LYS A 34 -10.53 0.99 16.44
C LYS A 34 -11.42 1.19 15.23
N ALA A 35 -12.75 1.08 15.39
CA ALA A 35 -13.71 1.29 14.30
C ALA A 35 -13.67 2.74 13.79
N GLU A 36 -13.67 3.73 14.68
CA GLU A 36 -13.58 5.17 14.33
C GLU A 36 -12.27 5.50 13.61
N ASN A 37 -11.14 4.92 14.05
CA ASN A 37 -9.85 5.09 13.39
C ASN A 37 -9.84 4.47 11.98
N LEU A 38 -10.43 3.29 11.80
CA LEU A 38 -10.57 2.64 10.49
C LEU A 38 -11.44 3.48 9.54
N ASP A 39 -12.56 4.01 10.01
CA ASP A 39 -13.44 4.87 9.20
C ASP A 39 -12.74 6.16 8.77
N ARG A 40 -11.98 6.78 9.68
CA ARG A 40 -11.18 7.98 9.38
C ARG A 40 -10.07 7.69 8.37
N LEU A 41 -9.37 6.55 8.49
CA LEU A 41 -8.37 6.12 7.53
C LEU A 41 -8.98 5.85 6.16
N LYS A 42 -10.14 5.19 6.12
CA LYS A 42 -10.88 4.93 4.88
C LYS A 42 -11.32 6.23 4.18
N SER A 43 -11.84 7.19 4.95
CA SER A 43 -12.25 8.49 4.42
C SER A 43 -11.06 9.28 3.88
N ALA A 44 -9.93 9.31 4.61
CA ALA A 44 -8.69 9.95 4.16
C ALA A 44 -8.13 9.26 2.90
N PHE A 45 -8.18 7.93 2.84
CA PHE A 45 -7.77 7.16 1.67
C PHE A 45 -8.59 7.54 0.43
N LEU A 46 -9.93 7.56 0.52
CA LEU A 46 -10.80 7.93 -0.59
C LEU A 46 -10.58 9.38 -1.06
N ALA A 47 -10.35 10.30 -0.14
CA ALA A 47 -10.03 11.70 -0.48
C ALA A 47 -8.69 11.79 -1.23
N ASN A 48 -7.65 11.11 -0.75
CA ASN A 48 -6.35 11.07 -1.40
C ASN A 48 -6.43 10.40 -2.78
N MET A 49 -7.15 9.27 -2.91
CA MET A 49 -7.35 8.60 -4.19
C MET A 49 -8.05 9.48 -5.22
N SER A 50 -9.06 10.25 -4.78
CA SER A 50 -9.73 11.22 -5.66
C SER A 50 -8.77 12.28 -6.19
N HIS A 51 -7.82 12.72 -5.37
CA HIS A 51 -6.79 13.68 -5.78
C HIS A 51 -5.76 13.06 -6.71
N GLU A 52 -5.27 11.86 -6.37
CA GLU A 52 -4.29 11.12 -7.18
C GLU A 52 -4.84 10.71 -8.57
N ILE A 53 -6.15 10.45 -8.69
CA ILE A 53 -6.83 10.21 -9.97
C ILE A 53 -7.00 11.50 -10.78
N ARG A 54 -7.34 12.60 -10.12
CA ARG A 54 -7.64 13.87 -10.81
C ARG A 54 -6.42 14.45 -11.50
N THR A 55 -5.24 14.35 -10.91
CA THR A 55 -3.99 14.91 -11.43
C THR A 55 -3.64 14.35 -12.81
N PRO A 56 -3.47 13.04 -13.01
CA PRO A 56 -3.18 12.46 -14.33
C PRO A 56 -4.35 12.66 -15.31
N LEU A 57 -5.59 12.60 -14.85
CA LEU A 57 -6.75 12.84 -15.70
C LEU A 57 -6.75 14.26 -16.27
N ASN A 58 -6.47 15.28 -15.45
CA ASN A 58 -6.37 16.66 -15.89
C ASN A 58 -5.20 16.86 -16.88
N ALA A 59 -4.08 16.19 -16.67
CA ALA A 59 -2.96 16.20 -17.61
C ALA A 59 -3.37 15.63 -18.98
N ILE A 60 -4.01 14.45 -19.00
CA ILE A 60 -4.50 13.82 -20.24
C ILE A 60 -5.44 14.78 -20.98
N VAL A 61 -6.43 15.36 -20.29
CA VAL A 61 -7.42 16.28 -20.89
C VAL A 61 -6.74 17.56 -21.40
N GLY A 62 -5.81 18.13 -20.61
CA GLY A 62 -5.10 19.36 -20.98
C GLY A 62 -4.21 19.16 -22.21
N PHE A 63 -3.40 18.11 -22.24
CA PHE A 63 -2.54 17.81 -23.38
C PHE A 63 -3.31 17.36 -24.62
N ALA A 64 -4.48 16.72 -24.46
CA ALA A 64 -5.37 16.43 -25.59
C ALA A 64 -5.86 17.70 -26.28
N SER A 65 -6.15 18.78 -25.54
CA SER A 65 -6.54 20.05 -26.09
C SER A 65 -5.38 20.71 -26.85
N LEU A 66 -4.18 20.73 -26.27
CA LEU A 66 -2.97 21.25 -26.88
C LEU A 66 -2.57 20.50 -28.16
N LEU A 67 -2.77 19.17 -28.16
CA LEU A 67 -2.51 18.32 -29.33
C LEU A 67 -3.33 18.72 -30.56
N VAL A 68 -4.55 19.22 -30.36
CA VAL A 68 -5.42 19.68 -31.44
C VAL A 68 -4.97 21.06 -31.98
N GLU A 69 -4.40 21.89 -31.12
CA GLU A 69 -3.99 23.26 -31.44
C GLU A 69 -2.57 23.35 -32.06
N SER A 70 -1.70 22.36 -31.78
CA SER A 70 -0.32 22.38 -32.29
C SER A 70 -0.20 21.81 -33.68
N ASP A 71 0.50 22.55 -34.56
CA ASP A 71 0.91 22.10 -35.89
C ASP A 71 2.33 21.50 -35.91
N ASP A 72 3.10 21.64 -34.82
CA ASP A 72 4.46 21.10 -34.70
C ASP A 72 4.41 19.60 -34.41
N LYS A 73 5.05 18.82 -35.30
CA LYS A 73 5.06 17.37 -35.20
C LYS A 73 5.80 16.87 -33.92
N LYS A 74 6.84 17.58 -33.49
CA LYS A 74 7.61 17.21 -32.30
C LYS A 74 6.81 17.50 -31.02
N GLU A 75 6.21 18.68 -30.91
CA GLU A 75 5.33 19.02 -29.79
C GLU A 75 4.16 18.05 -29.68
N ARG A 76 3.55 17.68 -30.80
CA ARG A 76 2.47 16.67 -30.81
C ARG A 76 2.92 15.33 -30.28
N GLN A 77 4.15 14.90 -30.62
CA GLN A 77 4.70 13.64 -30.08
C GLN A 77 4.93 13.76 -28.58
N ASP A 78 5.53 14.85 -28.12
CA ASP A 78 5.75 15.11 -26.69
C ASP A 78 4.43 15.10 -25.90
N TYR A 79 3.35 15.67 -26.44
CA TYR A 79 2.03 15.65 -25.80
C TYR A 79 1.44 14.25 -25.75
N VAL A 80 1.59 13.45 -26.81
CA VAL A 80 1.15 12.05 -26.83
C VAL A 80 1.90 11.23 -25.78
N ASP A 81 3.21 11.40 -25.67
CA ASP A 81 4.04 10.68 -24.71
C ASP A 81 3.63 11.03 -23.27
N ILE A 82 3.39 12.31 -22.95
CA ILE A 82 2.89 12.74 -21.64
C ILE A 82 1.50 12.15 -21.35
N MET A 83 0.61 12.14 -22.34
CA MET A 83 -0.72 11.53 -22.16
C MET A 83 -0.63 10.03 -21.89
N GLN A 84 0.26 9.33 -22.58
CA GLN A 84 0.48 7.91 -22.40
C GLN A 84 1.03 7.59 -21.00
N GLU A 85 2.05 8.32 -20.56
CA GLU A 85 2.59 8.18 -19.19
C GLU A 85 1.52 8.40 -18.12
N ASN A 86 0.69 9.43 -18.27
CA ASN A 86 -0.39 9.70 -17.31
C ASN A 86 -1.52 8.65 -17.36
N THR A 87 -1.76 8.05 -18.54
CA THR A 87 -2.71 6.95 -18.69
C THR A 87 -2.21 5.69 -17.97
N GLU A 88 -0.93 5.35 -18.12
CA GLU A 88 -0.30 4.22 -17.42
C GLU A 88 -0.35 4.41 -15.90
N LEU A 89 -0.06 5.63 -15.42
CA LEU A 89 -0.18 5.97 -14.00
C LEU A 89 -1.61 5.78 -13.48
N LEU A 90 -2.61 6.23 -14.23
CA LEU A 90 -4.02 6.09 -13.87
C LEU A 90 -4.45 4.62 -13.82
N LEU A 91 -4.04 3.81 -14.80
CA LEU A 91 -4.33 2.38 -14.82
C LEU A 91 -3.68 1.66 -13.63
N GLN A 92 -2.46 2.04 -13.25
CA GLN A 92 -1.80 1.50 -12.07
C GLN A 92 -2.58 1.84 -10.78
N LEU A 93 -3.01 3.10 -10.61
CA LEU A 93 -3.81 3.51 -9.46
C LEU A 93 -5.13 2.73 -9.35
N ILE A 94 -5.82 2.52 -10.47
CA ILE A 94 -7.05 1.72 -10.52
C ILE A 94 -6.77 0.27 -10.11
N SER A 95 -5.68 -0.32 -10.61
CA SER A 95 -5.27 -1.67 -10.25
C SER A 95 -4.97 -1.79 -8.75
N ASP A 96 -4.28 -0.81 -8.16
CA ASP A 96 -3.94 -0.80 -6.74
C ASP A 96 -5.21 -0.68 -5.85
N ILE A 97 -6.21 0.12 -6.26
CA ILE A 97 -7.50 0.22 -5.57
C ILE A 97 -8.28 -1.11 -5.64
N LEU A 98 -8.28 -1.76 -6.80
CA LEU A 98 -8.94 -3.07 -6.99
C LEU A 98 -8.23 -4.15 -6.15
N ASP A 99 -6.91 -4.16 -6.11
CA ASP A 99 -6.14 -5.08 -5.28
C ASP A 99 -6.45 -4.87 -3.79
N LEU A 100 -6.49 -3.63 -3.32
CA LEU A 100 -6.87 -3.33 -1.94
C LEU A 100 -8.28 -3.82 -1.63
N SER A 101 -9.23 -3.60 -2.52
CA SER A 101 -10.62 -4.06 -2.37
C SER A 101 -10.71 -5.59 -2.27
N LYS A 102 -9.89 -6.31 -3.06
CA LYS A 102 -9.81 -7.79 -2.99
C LYS A 102 -9.18 -8.27 -1.69
N ILE A 103 -8.15 -7.56 -1.19
CA ILE A 103 -7.51 -7.87 0.10
C ILE A 103 -8.54 -7.69 1.25
N GLU A 104 -9.26 -6.56 1.28
CA GLU A 104 -10.29 -6.30 2.28
C GLU A 104 -11.43 -7.34 2.26
N ALA A 105 -11.81 -7.80 1.07
CA ALA A 105 -12.83 -8.84 0.87
C ALA A 105 -12.30 -10.28 1.14
N GLY A 106 -10.99 -10.47 1.33
CA GLY A 106 -10.38 -11.79 1.44
C GLY A 106 -10.45 -12.63 0.15
N THR A 107 -10.60 -11.97 -1.00
CA THR A 107 -10.78 -12.60 -2.32
C THR A 107 -9.58 -12.45 -3.25
N LEU A 108 -8.41 -12.08 -2.69
CA LEU A 108 -7.19 -11.98 -3.47
C LEU A 108 -6.67 -13.38 -3.80
N ASP A 109 -6.69 -13.72 -5.07
CA ASP A 109 -6.15 -14.99 -5.58
C ASP A 109 -4.64 -14.86 -5.84
N PHE A 110 -3.91 -15.93 -5.47
CA PHE A 110 -2.47 -16.05 -5.70
C PHE A 110 -2.19 -17.19 -6.68
N THR A 111 -1.38 -16.93 -7.69
CA THR A 111 -0.87 -17.96 -8.62
C THR A 111 0.52 -18.36 -8.13
N MET A 112 0.55 -19.38 -7.27
CA MET A 112 1.78 -19.85 -6.64
C MET A 112 2.58 -20.75 -7.58
N ASP A 113 3.89 -20.48 -7.72
CA ASP A 113 4.82 -21.28 -8.53
C ASP A 113 6.24 -21.22 -7.92
N TYR A 114 7.10 -22.13 -8.34
CA TYR A 114 8.52 -22.11 -7.97
C TYR A 114 9.27 -21.06 -8.78
N LEU A 115 9.95 -20.17 -8.10
CA LEU A 115 10.66 -19.04 -8.67
C LEU A 115 12.14 -19.06 -8.25
N ASP A 116 13.05 -19.03 -9.22
CA ASP A 116 14.46 -18.74 -8.98
C ASP A 116 14.60 -17.27 -8.61
N ILE A 117 14.86 -16.99 -7.33
CA ILE A 117 14.87 -15.63 -6.80
C ILE A 117 15.99 -14.78 -7.37
N LYS A 118 17.14 -15.40 -7.65
CA LYS A 118 18.30 -14.68 -8.20
C LYS A 118 18.03 -14.20 -9.62
N SER A 119 17.65 -15.11 -10.53
CA SER A 119 17.26 -14.78 -11.91
C SER A 119 16.14 -13.75 -11.94
N PHE A 120 15.17 -13.89 -11.06
CA PHE A 120 14.06 -12.97 -10.96
C PHE A 120 14.48 -11.55 -10.58
N CYS A 121 15.38 -11.40 -9.59
CA CYS A 121 15.91 -10.10 -9.21
C CYS A 121 16.82 -9.50 -10.30
N GLU A 122 17.61 -10.32 -10.99
CA GLU A 122 18.43 -9.88 -12.13
C GLU A 122 17.56 -9.34 -13.27
N ASP A 123 16.43 -9.98 -13.59
CA ASP A 123 15.48 -9.50 -14.59
C ASP A 123 14.84 -8.16 -14.21
N ILE A 124 14.47 -7.99 -12.92
CA ILE A 124 13.97 -6.71 -12.42
C ILE A 124 15.00 -5.61 -12.64
N ILE A 125 16.23 -5.79 -12.15
CA ILE A 125 17.28 -4.77 -12.24
C ILE A 125 17.57 -4.42 -13.70
N ARG A 126 17.65 -5.39 -14.59
CA ARG A 126 17.88 -5.16 -16.03
C ARG A 126 16.85 -4.20 -16.63
N ASN A 127 15.58 -4.30 -16.23
CA ASN A 127 14.53 -3.38 -16.69
C ASN A 127 14.72 -1.94 -16.18
N TYR A 128 15.45 -1.77 -15.08
CA TYR A 128 15.80 -0.46 -14.56
C TYR A 128 17.08 0.11 -15.19
N ASP A 129 18.04 -0.68 -15.64
CA ASP A 129 19.29 -0.22 -16.26
C ASP A 129 19.07 0.40 -17.67
N ILE A 130 18.02 0.01 -18.36
CA ILE A 130 17.71 0.47 -19.71
C ILE A 130 17.21 1.94 -19.75
N LYS A 131 16.72 2.48 -18.64
CA LYS A 131 16.22 3.85 -18.58
C LYS A 131 17.37 4.83 -18.30
N GLU A 132 17.79 5.59 -19.29
CA GLU A 132 18.96 6.50 -19.24
C GLU A 132 18.82 7.71 -18.28
N ASP A 133 17.61 8.03 -17.82
CA ASP A 133 17.29 9.30 -17.11
C ASP A 133 17.10 9.14 -15.60
N LYS A 134 17.91 8.29 -14.93
CA LYS A 134 17.74 8.06 -13.49
C LYS A 134 18.73 8.86 -12.64
N PRO A 135 18.28 9.42 -11.50
CA PRO A 135 19.13 10.16 -10.60
C PRO A 135 20.22 9.31 -9.93
N VAL A 136 19.94 8.00 -9.73
CA VAL A 136 20.86 7.06 -9.07
C VAL A 136 20.73 5.65 -9.67
N PRO A 137 21.81 4.85 -9.71
CA PRO A 137 21.78 3.48 -10.19
C PRO A 137 21.02 2.56 -9.21
N VAL A 138 20.32 1.58 -9.78
CA VAL A 138 19.67 0.48 -9.04
C VAL A 138 20.50 -0.78 -9.26
N LEU A 139 21.07 -1.32 -8.22
CA LEU A 139 22.04 -2.42 -8.28
C LEU A 139 21.51 -3.64 -7.51
N LEU A 140 21.95 -4.82 -7.95
CA LEU A 140 21.79 -6.06 -7.22
C LEU A 140 23.04 -6.31 -6.37
N ALA A 141 22.87 -6.79 -5.13
CA ALA A 141 24.02 -7.13 -4.29
C ALA A 141 24.86 -8.24 -4.94
N PRO A 142 26.21 -8.14 -4.89
CA PRO A 142 27.09 -9.01 -5.65
C PRO A 142 27.10 -10.47 -5.18
N THR A 143 26.76 -10.70 -3.91
CA THR A 143 26.80 -12.05 -3.29
C THR A 143 25.42 -12.42 -2.78
N LEU A 144 24.56 -12.85 -3.71
CA LEU A 144 23.21 -13.34 -3.36
C LEU A 144 23.17 -14.87 -3.38
N PRO A 145 22.57 -15.51 -2.36
CA PRO A 145 22.36 -16.95 -2.40
C PRO A 145 21.35 -17.31 -3.51
N ASN A 146 21.60 -18.42 -4.22
CA ASN A 146 20.68 -18.92 -5.22
C ASN A 146 19.79 -20.00 -4.62
N PHE A 147 18.47 -19.78 -4.65
CA PHE A 147 17.47 -20.74 -4.20
C PHE A 147 16.11 -20.49 -4.86
N TYR A 148 15.25 -21.49 -4.78
CA TYR A 148 13.87 -21.39 -5.26
C TYR A 148 12.93 -21.05 -4.10
N ILE A 149 11.98 -20.16 -4.37
CA ILE A 149 10.88 -19.84 -3.46
C ILE A 149 9.56 -20.23 -4.11
N TYR A 150 8.58 -20.65 -3.31
CA TYR A 150 7.22 -20.93 -3.76
C TYR A 150 6.35 -19.71 -3.51
N THR A 151 6.05 -18.95 -4.56
CA THR A 151 5.39 -17.63 -4.44
C THR A 151 4.65 -17.23 -5.72
N ASP A 152 3.83 -16.18 -5.63
CA ASP A 152 3.26 -15.54 -6.82
C ASP A 152 4.26 -14.53 -7.39
N LYS A 153 4.79 -14.87 -8.58
CA LYS A 153 5.77 -14.04 -9.31
C LYS A 153 5.28 -12.61 -9.56
N LYS A 154 3.99 -12.43 -9.93
CA LYS A 154 3.43 -11.12 -10.27
C LYS A 154 3.32 -10.25 -9.03
N ARG A 155 2.87 -10.83 -7.92
CA ARG A 155 2.74 -10.10 -6.64
C ARG A 155 4.10 -9.74 -6.05
N LEU A 156 5.05 -10.66 -6.12
CA LEU A 156 6.42 -10.36 -5.68
C LEU A 156 7.04 -9.25 -6.55
N MET A 157 6.85 -9.29 -7.88
CA MET A 157 7.28 -8.23 -8.79
C MET A 157 6.67 -6.88 -8.39
N GLN A 158 5.36 -6.83 -8.15
CA GLN A 158 4.64 -5.63 -7.74
C GLN A 158 5.23 -5.03 -6.45
N VAL A 159 5.50 -5.86 -5.45
CA VAL A 159 6.09 -5.41 -4.18
C VAL A 159 7.49 -4.83 -4.39
N ILE A 160 8.38 -5.56 -5.08
CA ILE A 160 9.77 -5.12 -5.28
C ILE A 160 9.82 -3.85 -6.13
N THR A 161 9.06 -3.77 -7.22
CA THR A 161 9.04 -2.58 -8.09
C THR A 161 8.48 -1.36 -7.36
N ASN A 162 7.47 -1.52 -6.48
CA ASN A 162 6.97 -0.44 -5.65
C ASN A 162 8.05 0.10 -4.69
N PHE A 163 8.82 -0.79 -4.05
CA PHE A 163 9.94 -0.36 -3.20
C PHE A 163 11.03 0.36 -3.99
N ILE A 164 11.42 -0.18 -5.16
CA ILE A 164 12.45 0.46 -6.01
C ILE A 164 11.97 1.83 -6.50
N ASN A 165 10.73 1.95 -6.97
CA ASN A 165 10.18 3.22 -7.45
C ASN A 165 10.09 4.25 -6.32
N ASN A 166 9.70 3.85 -5.11
CA ASN A 166 9.73 4.72 -3.94
C ASN A 166 11.17 5.14 -3.60
N ALA A 167 12.11 4.22 -3.62
CA ALA A 167 13.52 4.54 -3.38
C ALA A 167 14.07 5.53 -4.43
N LEU A 168 13.77 5.34 -5.72
CA LEU A 168 14.14 6.26 -6.80
C LEU A 168 13.54 7.66 -6.62
N LYS A 169 12.29 7.74 -6.18
CA LYS A 169 11.60 9.01 -5.93
C LYS A 169 12.25 9.84 -4.82
N PHE A 170 12.80 9.19 -3.80
CA PHE A 170 13.32 9.87 -2.61
C PHE A 170 14.85 9.87 -2.50
N THR A 171 15.58 9.25 -3.45
CA THR A 171 17.03 9.19 -3.45
C THR A 171 17.60 10.06 -4.57
N ASN A 172 18.29 11.14 -4.19
CA ASN A 172 18.89 12.08 -5.16
C ASN A 172 20.38 11.82 -5.41
N LYS A 173 21.07 11.07 -4.52
CA LYS A 173 22.49 10.77 -4.60
C LYS A 173 22.80 9.41 -4.01
N GLY A 174 23.84 8.74 -4.53
CA GLY A 174 24.26 7.42 -4.07
C GLY A 174 23.78 6.31 -4.99
N GLN A 175 23.27 5.22 -4.41
CA GLN A 175 22.79 4.06 -5.14
C GLN A 175 21.62 3.39 -4.38
N ILE A 176 20.79 2.65 -5.09
CA ILE A 176 19.75 1.78 -4.53
C ILE A 176 20.25 0.34 -4.69
N LEU A 177 20.32 -0.41 -3.58
CA LEU A 177 20.79 -1.78 -3.56
C LEU A 177 19.63 -2.72 -3.24
N LEU A 178 19.34 -3.67 -4.14
CA LEU A 178 18.43 -4.77 -3.88
C LEU A 178 19.20 -5.94 -3.29
N GLU A 179 18.82 -6.36 -2.10
CA GLU A 179 19.45 -7.46 -1.37
C GLU A 179 18.39 -8.34 -0.71
N TYR A 180 18.68 -9.63 -0.54
CA TYR A 180 17.85 -10.57 0.20
C TYR A 180 18.71 -11.56 0.97
N HIS A 181 18.21 -12.02 2.11
CA HIS A 181 18.88 -12.97 2.99
C HIS A 181 17.95 -14.13 3.34
N LEU A 182 18.55 -15.32 3.47
CA LEU A 182 17.88 -16.44 4.11
C LEU A 182 17.94 -16.23 5.63
N LYS A 183 16.78 -16.23 6.28
CA LYS A 183 16.70 -16.28 7.73
C LYS A 183 16.44 -17.74 8.13
N GLU A 184 17.38 -18.35 8.84
CA GLU A 184 17.12 -19.64 9.48
C GLU A 184 16.09 -19.43 10.58
N ASP A 185 14.97 -20.18 10.52
CA ASP A 185 14.02 -20.24 11.62
C ASP A 185 14.69 -20.96 12.78
N THR A 186 14.96 -20.23 13.86
CA THR A 186 15.44 -20.74 15.16
C THR A 186 14.27 -21.20 16.00
#